data_472b1420fdc30f73530308daa8ccd841
#
_entry.id   472b1420fdc30f73530308daa8ccd841
#
_cell.length_a   1.000
_cell.length_b   1.000
_cell.length_c   1.000
_cell.angle_alpha   90.00
_cell.angle_beta   90.00
_cell.angle_gamma   90.00
#
_symmetry.space_group_name_H-M   'P 1'
#
loop_
_entity.id
_entity.type
_entity.pdbx_description
1 polymer ?
#
loop_
_entity_poly.entity_id
_entity_poly.type
_entity_poly.pdbx_seq_one_letter_code
_entity_poly.pdbx_strand_id
1 'polypeptide(L)'
;MKMKRRFEPWTVLQRAAAAAGLSVLLAACGGNTSQVESFTPTRLVAFGDEASAFAAGGQKFTVNDAVNGCRALPIWTQVMADGYGFGFDECPVGAGAQKAVSRAAAGATAASLAGQVAAQADLGRGDLVTVLLGANDVKALYAESLTPTSRARDALLADAHSRGVALGQQLSAITDRGARLVVSTVPDLGLSPFGIAAGTAGAALLTSLGLELNRGLRNNLPGTSSTGGDGSKVALVFADDLVKAASADPGSLGLTNASTAACAAALPACTTATLATGADASTWLWADDTWFAYGGHKQLGALALTRARNNPF
;
A
#
# COMPACT_ATOMS: atom_id res chain seq x y z
N MET A 1 16.15 -60.11 65.45
CA MET A 1 15.12 -60.42 64.47
C MET A 1 15.26 -59.44 63.31
N LYS A 2 15.93 -59.83 62.18
CA LYS A 2 16.22 -58.96 61.01
C LYS A 2 15.19 -59.26 59.94
N MET A 3 14.30 -58.28 59.64
CA MET A 3 13.29 -58.34 58.59
C MET A 3 13.91 -57.92 57.27
N LYS A 4 14.12 -58.86 56.34
CA LYS A 4 14.55 -58.59 54.97
C LYS A 4 13.33 -58.10 54.16
N ARG A 5 13.32 -56.86 53.71
CA ARG A 5 12.35 -56.37 52.71
C ARG A 5 12.76 -56.94 51.34
N ARG A 6 11.92 -57.72 50.73
CA ARG A 6 12.02 -58.13 49.33
C ARG A 6 11.62 -56.92 48.45
N PHE A 7 12.49 -56.50 47.60
CA PHE A 7 12.16 -55.55 46.53
C PHE A 7 11.44 -56.33 45.41
N GLU A 8 10.23 -55.97 45.07
CA GLU A 8 9.52 -56.55 43.95
C GLU A 8 9.91 -55.82 42.64
N PRO A 9 10.44 -56.48 41.63
CA PRO A 9 10.92 -55.87 40.39
C PRO A 9 9.80 -55.32 39.47
N TRP A 10 8.57 -55.60 39.78
CA TRP A 10 7.42 -55.26 38.91
C TRP A 10 7.05 -53.78 38.92
N THR A 11 7.29 -53.11 40.02
CA THR A 11 6.95 -51.67 40.15
C THR A 11 7.91 -50.74 39.37
N VAL A 12 9.12 -51.19 39.06
CA VAL A 12 10.09 -50.43 38.29
C VAL A 12 9.78 -50.47 36.79
N LEU A 13 9.29 -51.62 36.27
CA LEU A 13 8.91 -51.74 34.85
C LEU A 13 7.64 -50.93 34.54
N GLN A 14 6.65 -50.84 35.46
CA GLN A 14 5.47 -50.05 35.23
C GLN A 14 5.72 -48.54 35.23
N ARG A 15 6.71 -48.06 36.00
CA ARG A 15 7.12 -46.63 36.00
C ARG A 15 7.93 -46.25 34.77
N ALA A 16 8.74 -47.17 34.23
CA ALA A 16 9.51 -46.97 32.99
C ALA A 16 8.61 -46.93 31.76
N ALA A 17 7.56 -47.77 31.70
CA ALA A 17 6.57 -47.75 30.62
C ALA A 17 5.70 -46.48 30.59
N ALA A 18 5.32 -45.94 31.78
CA ALA A 18 4.57 -44.67 31.87
C ALA A 18 5.39 -43.48 31.47
N ALA A 19 6.70 -43.44 31.78
CA ALA A 19 7.57 -42.35 31.37
C ALA A 19 7.85 -42.34 29.86
N ALA A 20 8.01 -43.52 29.24
CA ALA A 20 8.18 -43.64 27.79
C ALA A 20 6.92 -43.27 27.00
N GLY A 21 5.73 -43.59 27.51
CA GLY A 21 4.45 -43.21 26.89
C GLY A 21 4.19 -41.69 26.90
N LEU A 22 4.61 -40.98 27.95
CA LEU A 22 4.46 -39.53 28.05
C LEU A 22 5.43 -38.78 27.12
N SER A 23 6.61 -39.33 26.88
CA SER A 23 7.60 -38.71 25.97
C SER A 23 7.20 -38.81 24.49
N VAL A 24 6.45 -39.83 24.09
CA VAL A 24 5.95 -39.99 22.71
C VAL A 24 4.75 -39.06 22.45
N LEU A 25 3.94 -38.73 23.45
CA LEU A 25 2.82 -37.78 23.31
C LEU A 25 3.27 -36.32 23.22
N LEU A 26 4.43 -35.97 23.78
CA LEU A 26 5.02 -34.62 23.64
C LEU A 26 5.70 -34.40 22.28
N ALA A 27 6.13 -35.46 21.60
CA ALA A 27 6.67 -35.37 20.24
C ALA A 27 5.60 -35.24 19.15
N ALA A 28 4.34 -35.59 19.46
CA ALA A 28 3.20 -35.43 18.51
C ALA A 28 2.59 -34.01 18.49
N CYS A 29 2.98 -33.12 19.43
CA CYS A 29 2.63 -31.70 19.42
C CYS A 29 3.69 -30.82 18.76
N GLY A 30 4.68 -31.40 18.09
CA GLY A 30 5.53 -30.73 17.13
C GLY A 30 4.64 -30.33 15.95
N GLY A 31 3.95 -29.20 16.06
CA GLY A 31 3.14 -28.65 14.99
C GLY A 31 3.96 -28.67 13.69
N ASN A 32 3.39 -29.27 12.69
CA ASN A 32 3.82 -29.11 11.33
C ASN A 32 3.65 -27.63 11.00
N THR A 33 4.60 -26.77 11.40
CA THR A 33 4.72 -25.44 10.87
C THR A 33 5.07 -25.67 9.41
N SER A 34 4.04 -25.74 8.56
CA SER A 34 4.24 -25.49 7.15
C SER A 34 4.90 -24.11 7.09
N GLN A 35 6.23 -24.10 6.98
CA GLN A 35 6.94 -22.87 6.71
C GLN A 35 6.43 -22.44 5.34
N VAL A 36 5.53 -21.46 5.33
CA VAL A 36 5.17 -20.77 4.10
C VAL A 36 6.47 -20.17 3.61
N GLU A 37 6.95 -20.67 2.47
CA GLU A 37 8.19 -20.20 1.86
C GLU A 37 8.06 -18.69 1.65
N SER A 38 8.97 -17.90 2.21
CA SER A 38 8.90 -16.44 2.14
C SER A 38 8.99 -16.00 0.68
N PHE A 39 8.03 -15.21 0.23
CA PHE A 39 8.01 -14.71 -1.14
C PHE A 39 9.17 -13.74 -1.38
N THR A 40 10.00 -14.05 -2.37
CA THR A 40 11.06 -13.17 -2.86
C THR A 40 10.71 -12.72 -4.27
N PRO A 41 10.34 -11.44 -4.47
CA PRO A 41 9.99 -10.96 -5.80
C PRO A 41 11.20 -10.97 -6.74
N THR A 42 10.95 -11.25 -8.01
CA THR A 42 11.92 -11.13 -9.10
C THR A 42 11.75 -9.85 -9.91
N ARG A 43 10.57 -9.21 -9.81
CA ARG A 43 10.21 -7.97 -10.47
C ARG A 43 9.14 -7.23 -9.65
N LEU A 44 9.11 -5.88 -9.77
CA LEU A 44 8.02 -5.04 -9.26
C LEU A 44 7.28 -4.38 -10.42
N VAL A 45 5.94 -4.40 -10.39
CA VAL A 45 5.08 -3.71 -11.34
C VAL A 45 4.17 -2.75 -10.59
N ALA A 46 4.22 -1.47 -10.92
CA ALA A 46 3.38 -0.45 -10.30
C ALA A 46 2.21 -0.08 -11.20
N PHE A 47 0.98 -0.22 -10.70
CA PHE A 47 -0.23 0.34 -11.27
C PHE A 47 -0.73 1.47 -10.37
N GLY A 48 -1.41 2.45 -10.96
CA GLY A 48 -1.92 3.55 -10.15
C GLY A 48 -2.17 4.84 -10.92
N ASP A 49 -2.26 5.88 -10.13
CA ASP A 49 -2.41 7.26 -10.56
C ASP A 49 -1.07 8.05 -10.41
N GLU A 50 -1.15 9.36 -10.29
CA GLU A 50 -0.02 10.28 -10.12
C GLU A 50 0.94 9.86 -8.99
N ALA A 51 0.42 9.27 -7.91
CA ALA A 51 1.25 8.84 -6.78
C ALA A 51 2.28 7.76 -7.16
N SER A 52 2.04 7.04 -8.27
CA SER A 52 2.87 5.93 -8.75
C SER A 52 3.43 6.16 -10.15
N ALA A 53 3.03 7.24 -10.83
CA ALA A 53 3.35 7.51 -12.22
C ALA A 53 4.68 8.24 -12.39
N PHE A 54 5.32 7.96 -13.53
CA PHE A 54 6.41 8.76 -14.07
C PHE A 54 5.92 9.52 -15.31
N ALA A 55 6.26 10.79 -15.39
CA ALA A 55 6.12 11.59 -16.60
C ALA A 55 7.38 11.46 -17.48
N ALA A 56 7.38 12.11 -18.65
CA ALA A 56 8.50 12.11 -19.55
C ALA A 56 9.81 12.51 -18.85
N GLY A 57 10.91 11.84 -19.19
CA GLY A 57 12.23 12.10 -18.60
C GLY A 57 12.38 11.62 -17.13
N GLY A 58 11.48 10.77 -16.65
CA GLY A 58 11.54 10.23 -15.29
C GLY A 58 11.05 11.19 -14.21
N GLN A 59 10.41 12.30 -14.59
CA GLN A 59 9.77 13.20 -13.63
C GLN A 59 8.62 12.48 -12.90
N LYS A 60 8.41 12.84 -11.66
CA LYS A 60 7.36 12.27 -10.79
C LYS A 60 6.37 13.34 -10.39
N PHE A 61 5.14 12.96 -10.10
CA PHE A 61 4.10 13.88 -9.61
C PHE A 61 4.28 14.16 -8.11
N THR A 62 5.46 14.67 -7.78
CA THR A 62 5.91 15.10 -6.45
C THR A 62 7.01 16.16 -6.62
N VAL A 63 7.71 16.51 -5.53
CA VAL A 63 8.93 17.31 -5.63
C VAL A 63 10.02 16.49 -6.33
N ASN A 64 10.57 16.99 -7.43
CA ASN A 64 11.69 16.39 -8.14
C ASN A 64 13.01 17.01 -7.72
N ASP A 65 14.11 16.27 -7.85
CA ASP A 65 15.46 16.80 -7.67
C ASP A 65 16.14 16.90 -9.04
N ALA A 66 16.27 18.14 -9.53
CA ALA A 66 16.85 18.39 -10.85
C ALA A 66 18.35 18.12 -10.92
N VAL A 67 19.04 18.09 -9.77
CA VAL A 67 20.49 17.89 -9.68
C VAL A 67 20.84 16.41 -9.56
N ASN A 68 20.14 15.71 -8.66
CA ASN A 68 20.45 14.31 -8.34
C ASN A 68 19.58 13.32 -9.13
N GLY A 69 18.69 13.82 -9.98
CA GLY A 69 17.88 13.03 -10.90
C GLY A 69 16.69 12.32 -10.28
N CYS A 70 16.04 11.48 -11.06
CA CYS A 70 14.76 10.86 -10.74
C CYS A 70 14.81 9.87 -9.56
N ARG A 71 15.97 9.40 -9.13
CA ARG A 71 16.15 8.52 -7.98
C ARG A 71 16.15 9.26 -6.65
N ALA A 72 16.52 10.53 -6.66
CA ALA A 72 16.42 11.36 -5.47
C ALA A 72 14.95 11.63 -5.13
N LEU A 73 14.64 11.78 -3.84
CA LEU A 73 13.27 11.98 -3.36
C LEU A 73 12.30 10.91 -3.91
N PRO A 74 12.55 9.60 -3.66
CA PRO A 74 11.79 8.51 -4.27
C PRO A 74 10.31 8.55 -3.92
N ILE A 75 9.44 8.22 -4.89
CA ILE A 75 8.02 7.95 -4.62
C ILE A 75 7.87 6.60 -3.90
N TRP A 76 6.71 6.33 -3.31
CA TRP A 76 6.47 5.14 -2.49
C TRP A 76 6.78 3.82 -3.21
N THR A 77 6.51 3.75 -4.52
CA THR A 77 6.83 2.56 -5.33
C THR A 77 8.32 2.40 -5.55
N GLN A 78 9.09 3.52 -5.65
CA GLN A 78 10.55 3.46 -5.68
C GLN A 78 11.13 3.02 -4.33
N VAL A 79 10.58 3.49 -3.20
CA VAL A 79 10.97 2.99 -1.86
C VAL A 79 10.76 1.48 -1.76
N MET A 80 9.63 0.98 -2.30
CA MET A 80 9.36 -0.46 -2.39
C MET A 80 10.40 -1.18 -3.25
N ALA A 81 10.67 -0.68 -4.46
CA ALA A 81 11.62 -1.27 -5.39
C ALA A 81 13.04 -1.31 -4.81
N ASP A 82 13.51 -0.20 -4.24
CA ASP A 82 14.82 -0.09 -3.59
C ASP A 82 14.96 -1.10 -2.44
N GLY A 83 13.89 -1.35 -1.69
CA GLY A 83 13.84 -2.36 -0.64
C GLY A 83 14.11 -3.80 -1.11
N TYR A 84 13.94 -4.06 -2.40
CA TYR A 84 14.25 -5.35 -3.05
C TYR A 84 15.46 -5.25 -3.99
N GLY A 85 16.15 -4.12 -4.05
CA GLY A 85 17.30 -3.89 -4.92
C GLY A 85 16.92 -3.70 -6.40
N PHE A 86 15.69 -3.25 -6.69
CA PHE A 86 15.19 -3.01 -8.04
C PHE A 86 15.23 -1.53 -8.40
N GLY A 87 15.50 -1.24 -9.69
CA GLY A 87 15.34 0.08 -10.30
C GLY A 87 14.16 0.07 -11.27
N PHE A 88 13.51 1.22 -11.44
CA PHE A 88 12.47 1.42 -12.44
C PHE A 88 13.05 1.68 -13.83
N ASP A 89 12.42 1.12 -14.87
CA ASP A 89 12.78 1.37 -16.28
C ASP A 89 12.67 2.87 -16.63
N GLU A 90 11.68 3.55 -16.05
CA GLU A 90 11.42 4.98 -16.23
C GLU A 90 12.44 5.86 -15.49
N CYS A 91 13.22 5.28 -14.58
CA CYS A 91 14.24 5.94 -13.77
C CYS A 91 15.44 5.01 -13.58
N PRO A 92 16.25 4.80 -14.64
CA PRO A 92 17.27 3.77 -14.66
C PRO A 92 18.38 3.96 -13.64
N VAL A 93 18.87 2.86 -13.08
CA VAL A 93 19.94 2.76 -12.08
C VAL A 93 21.27 2.37 -12.73
N GLY A 94 21.74 3.09 -13.71
CA GLY A 94 22.99 2.75 -14.40
C GLY A 94 22.97 1.33 -15.01
N ALA A 95 24.04 0.56 -14.86
CA ALA A 95 24.14 -0.83 -15.36
C ALA A 95 23.46 -1.87 -14.44
N GLY A 96 22.72 -1.46 -13.41
CA GLY A 96 22.04 -2.35 -12.46
C GLY A 96 20.77 -2.99 -13.02
N ALA A 97 20.26 -4.00 -12.30
CA ALA A 97 19.06 -4.70 -12.69
C ALA A 97 17.82 -3.78 -12.57
N GLN A 98 17.38 -3.27 -13.70
CA GLN A 98 16.06 -2.65 -13.82
C GLN A 98 15.04 -3.77 -13.79
N LYS A 99 14.41 -3.95 -12.63
CA LYS A 99 13.42 -4.99 -12.39
C LYS A 99 12.12 -4.40 -11.86
N ALA A 100 11.91 -3.12 -12.10
CA ALA A 100 10.66 -2.45 -11.79
C ALA A 100 10.16 -1.66 -12.99
N VAL A 101 8.85 -1.65 -13.20
CA VAL A 101 8.19 -0.92 -14.27
C VAL A 101 6.91 -0.28 -13.74
N SER A 102 6.61 0.95 -14.17
CA SER A 102 5.35 1.62 -13.87
C SER A 102 4.40 1.58 -15.09
N ARG A 103 3.16 1.20 -14.85
CA ARG A 103 2.01 1.35 -15.77
C ARG A 103 1.01 2.35 -15.22
N ALA A 104 1.34 3.01 -14.12
CA ALA A 104 0.55 4.08 -13.54
C ALA A 104 0.51 5.28 -14.49
N ALA A 105 -0.58 6.02 -14.46
CA ALA A 105 -0.78 7.17 -15.34
C ALA A 105 -1.48 8.32 -14.60
N ALA A 106 -1.09 9.54 -14.93
CA ALA A 106 -1.78 10.73 -14.41
C ALA A 106 -3.25 10.72 -14.84
N GLY A 107 -4.13 11.14 -13.93
CA GLY A 107 -5.58 11.15 -14.15
C GLY A 107 -6.23 9.77 -14.05
N ALA A 108 -5.48 8.70 -13.76
CA ALA A 108 -6.05 7.36 -13.66
C ALA A 108 -7.03 7.25 -12.49
N THR A 109 -8.14 6.54 -12.74
CA THR A 109 -9.21 6.24 -11.78
C THR A 109 -9.26 4.74 -11.48
N ALA A 110 -10.12 4.32 -10.57
CA ALA A 110 -10.38 2.89 -10.30
C ALA A 110 -10.67 2.11 -11.58
N ALA A 111 -11.40 2.69 -12.53
CA ALA A 111 -11.71 2.06 -13.82
C ALA A 111 -10.48 1.86 -14.72
N SER A 112 -9.40 2.62 -14.52
CA SER A 112 -8.19 2.54 -15.35
C SER A 112 -7.37 1.26 -15.10
N LEU A 113 -7.57 0.58 -13.96
CA LEU A 113 -6.75 -0.58 -13.57
C LEU A 113 -6.79 -1.69 -14.62
N ALA A 114 -7.97 -2.00 -15.17
CA ALA A 114 -8.11 -3.06 -16.17
C ALA A 114 -7.20 -2.83 -17.39
N GLY A 115 -7.13 -1.58 -17.89
CA GLY A 115 -6.27 -1.20 -19.00
C GLY A 115 -4.77 -1.30 -18.63
N GLN A 116 -4.41 -0.86 -17.43
CA GLN A 116 -3.03 -0.96 -16.95
C GLN A 116 -2.57 -2.41 -16.80
N VAL A 117 -3.43 -3.29 -16.26
CA VAL A 117 -3.15 -4.73 -16.15
C VAL A 117 -3.07 -5.39 -17.53
N ALA A 118 -3.90 -4.99 -18.48
CA ALA A 118 -3.85 -5.49 -19.85
C ALA A 118 -2.55 -5.10 -20.57
N ALA A 119 -2.02 -3.90 -20.30
CA ALA A 119 -0.74 -3.44 -20.83
C ALA A 119 0.48 -4.19 -20.26
N GLN A 120 0.29 -4.98 -19.19
CA GLN A 120 1.32 -5.85 -18.58
C GLN A 120 0.90 -7.31 -18.69
N ALA A 121 0.89 -7.83 -19.92
CA ALA A 121 0.35 -9.16 -20.23
C ALA A 121 1.15 -10.32 -19.60
N ASP A 122 2.43 -10.10 -19.28
CA ASP A 122 3.38 -11.08 -18.74
C ASP A 122 3.44 -11.14 -17.20
N LEU A 123 2.42 -10.60 -16.51
CA LEU A 123 2.31 -10.76 -15.06
C LEU A 123 2.29 -12.23 -14.64
N GLY A 124 3.05 -12.57 -13.57
CA GLY A 124 3.18 -13.94 -13.11
C GLY A 124 3.65 -14.09 -11.65
N ARG A 125 3.99 -15.32 -11.28
CA ARG A 125 4.30 -15.73 -9.88
C ARG A 125 5.48 -15.00 -9.23
N GLY A 126 6.42 -14.50 -10.00
CA GLY A 126 7.59 -13.77 -9.49
C GLY A 126 7.35 -12.28 -9.30
N ASP A 127 6.17 -11.78 -9.67
CA ASP A 127 5.88 -10.35 -9.63
C ASP A 127 5.32 -9.92 -8.28
N LEU A 128 5.87 -8.82 -7.75
CA LEU A 128 5.26 -8.01 -6.72
C LEU A 128 4.58 -6.82 -7.41
N VAL A 129 3.27 -6.72 -7.25
CA VAL A 129 2.47 -5.66 -7.86
C VAL A 129 2.08 -4.65 -6.79
N THR A 130 2.19 -3.36 -7.09
CA THR A 130 1.69 -2.29 -6.24
C THR A 130 0.50 -1.59 -6.90
N VAL A 131 -0.55 -1.28 -6.13
CA VAL A 131 -1.73 -0.55 -6.64
C VAL A 131 -2.12 0.56 -5.66
N LEU A 132 -2.23 1.79 -6.16
CA LEU A 132 -2.87 2.92 -5.50
C LEU A 132 -3.70 3.67 -6.53
N LEU A 133 -5.03 3.65 -6.39
CA LEU A 133 -6.01 4.28 -7.27
C LEU A 133 -7.21 4.77 -6.47
N GLY A 134 -7.85 5.83 -6.94
CA GLY A 134 -9.12 6.31 -6.42
C GLY A 134 -9.11 7.77 -5.97
N ALA A 135 -7.94 8.41 -5.83
CA ALA A 135 -7.89 9.83 -5.50
C ALA A 135 -8.60 10.68 -6.56
N ASN A 136 -8.39 10.38 -7.84
CA ASN A 136 -9.09 11.05 -8.94
C ASN A 136 -10.59 10.75 -8.97
N ASP A 137 -11.02 9.57 -8.54
CA ASP A 137 -12.45 9.24 -8.36
C ASP A 137 -13.09 10.11 -7.29
N VAL A 138 -12.45 10.27 -6.13
CA VAL A 138 -12.92 11.11 -5.03
C VAL A 138 -12.99 12.57 -5.47
N LYS A 139 -11.97 13.08 -6.15
CA LYS A 139 -11.95 14.46 -6.69
C LYS A 139 -13.08 14.68 -7.70
N ALA A 140 -13.32 13.71 -8.60
CA ALA A 140 -14.38 13.81 -9.62
C ALA A 140 -15.78 13.85 -8.98
N LEU A 141 -16.05 13.00 -7.99
CA LEU A 141 -17.33 12.99 -7.27
C LEU A 141 -17.52 14.29 -6.43
N TYR A 142 -16.45 14.80 -5.83
CA TYR A 142 -16.48 16.09 -5.15
C TYR A 142 -16.76 17.23 -6.13
N ALA A 143 -16.08 17.26 -7.28
CA ALA A 143 -16.34 18.28 -8.32
C ALA A 143 -17.78 18.23 -8.83
N GLU A 144 -18.36 17.03 -9.01
CA GLU A 144 -19.78 16.87 -9.34
C GLU A 144 -20.67 17.51 -8.26
N SER A 145 -20.35 17.34 -6.98
CA SER A 145 -21.15 17.90 -5.88
C SER A 145 -21.28 19.43 -5.89
N LEU A 146 -20.38 20.11 -6.60
CA LEU A 146 -20.36 21.56 -6.73
C LEU A 146 -21.18 22.07 -7.92
N THR A 147 -21.75 21.18 -8.74
CA THR A 147 -22.53 21.57 -9.92
C THR A 147 -24.00 21.77 -9.57
N PRO A 148 -24.75 22.64 -10.29
CA PRO A 148 -26.18 22.84 -10.06
C PRO A 148 -27.04 21.60 -10.30
N THR A 149 -26.51 20.60 -11.06
CA THR A 149 -27.15 19.34 -11.41
C THR A 149 -26.63 18.18 -10.60
N SER A 150 -25.93 18.45 -9.48
CA SER A 150 -25.35 17.43 -8.62
C SER A 150 -26.40 16.42 -8.15
N ARG A 151 -26.01 15.18 -8.11
CA ARG A 151 -26.74 14.13 -7.41
C ARG A 151 -26.78 14.40 -5.90
N ALA A 152 -27.79 13.85 -5.22
CA ALA A 152 -27.83 13.88 -3.77
C ALA A 152 -26.55 13.29 -3.14
N ARG A 153 -26.16 13.79 -1.99
CA ARG A 153 -24.95 13.34 -1.28
C ARG A 153 -24.87 11.80 -1.14
N ASP A 154 -25.98 11.17 -0.74
CA ASP A 154 -26.02 9.71 -0.54
C ASP A 154 -25.79 8.94 -1.85
N ALA A 155 -26.22 9.48 -2.99
CA ALA A 155 -25.95 8.88 -4.29
C ALA A 155 -24.47 9.00 -4.69
N LEU A 156 -23.80 10.12 -4.34
CA LEU A 156 -22.35 10.27 -4.54
C LEU A 156 -21.55 9.32 -3.66
N LEU A 157 -21.96 9.13 -2.41
CA LEU A 157 -21.33 8.18 -1.48
C LEU A 157 -21.52 6.72 -1.97
N ALA A 158 -22.71 6.38 -2.45
CA ALA A 158 -22.98 5.06 -3.03
C ALA A 158 -22.15 4.81 -4.30
N ASP A 159 -21.92 5.82 -5.14
CA ASP A 159 -21.05 5.72 -6.31
C ASP A 159 -19.59 5.53 -5.90
N ALA A 160 -19.08 6.29 -4.92
CA ALA A 160 -17.74 6.11 -4.37
C ALA A 160 -17.55 4.66 -3.87
N HIS A 161 -18.52 4.14 -3.11
CA HIS A 161 -18.52 2.74 -2.67
C HIS A 161 -18.47 1.76 -3.85
N SER A 162 -19.30 1.95 -4.87
CA SER A 162 -19.36 1.09 -6.05
C SER A 162 -18.04 1.09 -6.83
N ARG A 163 -17.36 2.24 -6.95
CA ARG A 163 -16.03 2.33 -7.57
C ARG A 163 -14.99 1.55 -6.76
N GLY A 164 -15.05 1.62 -5.42
CA GLY A 164 -14.20 0.81 -4.55
C GLY A 164 -14.45 -0.68 -4.71
N VAL A 165 -15.72 -1.12 -4.80
CA VAL A 165 -16.09 -2.52 -5.08
C VAL A 165 -15.49 -2.97 -6.42
N ALA A 166 -15.69 -2.19 -7.48
CA ALA A 166 -15.17 -2.51 -8.80
C ALA A 166 -13.64 -2.59 -8.80
N LEU A 167 -12.95 -1.66 -8.11
CA LEU A 167 -11.50 -1.70 -7.95
C LEU A 167 -11.05 -3.00 -7.26
N GLY A 168 -11.67 -3.35 -6.12
CA GLY A 168 -11.35 -4.56 -5.38
C GLY A 168 -11.50 -5.82 -6.22
N GLN A 169 -12.59 -5.92 -6.98
CA GLN A 169 -12.86 -7.06 -7.87
C GLN A 169 -11.83 -7.17 -9.01
N GLN A 170 -11.40 -6.03 -9.61
CA GLN A 170 -10.39 -6.02 -10.66
C GLN A 170 -9.01 -6.54 -10.19
N LEU A 171 -8.69 -6.44 -8.90
CA LEU A 171 -7.43 -6.93 -8.34
C LEU A 171 -7.27 -8.45 -8.48
N SER A 172 -8.36 -9.20 -8.61
CA SER A 172 -8.34 -10.65 -8.86
C SER A 172 -7.58 -10.99 -10.14
N ALA A 173 -7.69 -10.15 -11.18
CA ALA A 173 -6.96 -10.35 -12.44
C ALA A 173 -5.43 -10.35 -12.27
N ILE A 174 -4.92 -9.75 -11.20
CA ILE A 174 -3.49 -9.75 -10.84
C ILE A 174 -3.14 -11.04 -10.09
N THR A 175 -3.90 -11.36 -9.04
CA THR A 175 -3.61 -12.51 -8.17
C THR A 175 -3.89 -13.85 -8.84
N ASP A 176 -4.81 -13.91 -9.81
CA ASP A 176 -5.11 -15.11 -10.60
C ASP A 176 -3.96 -15.48 -11.53
N ARG A 177 -3.16 -14.51 -11.98
CA ARG A 177 -1.91 -14.74 -12.71
C ARG A 177 -0.76 -15.23 -11.81
N GLY A 178 -0.98 -15.28 -10.49
CA GLY A 178 -0.02 -15.75 -9.50
C GLY A 178 0.85 -14.67 -8.88
N ALA A 179 0.71 -13.41 -9.27
CA ALA A 179 1.43 -12.29 -8.69
C ALA A 179 1.01 -12.04 -7.23
N ARG A 180 1.90 -11.41 -6.46
CA ARG A 180 1.62 -10.91 -5.11
C ARG A 180 1.30 -9.43 -5.17
N LEU A 181 0.33 -8.98 -4.39
CA LEU A 181 -0.25 -7.65 -4.49
C LEU A 181 -0.04 -6.88 -3.19
N VAL A 182 0.47 -5.67 -3.30
CA VAL A 182 0.42 -4.63 -2.27
C VAL A 182 -0.55 -3.56 -2.75
N VAL A 183 -1.71 -3.46 -2.12
CA VAL A 183 -2.72 -2.45 -2.44
C VAL A 183 -2.83 -1.43 -1.33
N SER A 184 -2.91 -0.15 -1.69
CA SER A 184 -3.12 0.94 -0.74
C SER A 184 -4.56 1.44 -0.80
N THR A 185 -5.10 1.81 0.35
CA THR A 185 -6.29 2.66 0.42
C THR A 185 -5.99 4.04 -0.15
N VAL A 186 -7.03 4.75 -0.61
CA VAL A 186 -6.94 6.16 -1.01
C VAL A 186 -6.64 7.01 0.23
N PRO A 187 -5.67 7.96 0.16
CA PRO A 187 -5.44 8.92 1.23
C PRO A 187 -6.70 9.71 1.58
N ASP A 188 -6.83 10.16 2.83
CA ASP A 188 -7.95 11.04 3.23
C ASP A 188 -7.76 12.45 2.65
N LEU A 189 -8.38 12.71 1.49
CA LEU A 189 -8.29 14.00 0.81
C LEU A 189 -9.00 15.13 1.55
N GLY A 190 -9.88 14.85 2.50
CA GLY A 190 -10.46 15.88 3.37
C GLY A 190 -9.43 16.54 4.28
N LEU A 191 -8.30 15.85 4.55
CA LEU A 191 -7.19 16.34 5.35
C LEU A 191 -6.03 16.88 4.50
N SER A 192 -6.11 16.80 3.16
CA SER A 192 -5.14 17.38 2.24
C SER A 192 -5.30 18.90 2.13
N PRO A 193 -4.32 19.62 1.59
CA PRO A 193 -4.49 21.06 1.30
C PRO A 193 -5.71 21.33 0.39
N PHE A 194 -6.06 20.43 -0.54
CA PHE A 194 -7.28 20.51 -1.34
C PHE A 194 -8.55 20.47 -0.47
N GLY A 195 -8.60 19.54 0.48
CA GLY A 195 -9.74 19.42 1.41
C GLY A 195 -9.83 20.61 2.36
N ILE A 196 -8.70 21.09 2.87
CA ILE A 196 -8.64 22.28 3.74
C ILE A 196 -9.17 23.51 3.00
N ALA A 197 -8.74 23.71 1.74
CA ALA A 197 -9.22 24.80 0.89
C ALA A 197 -10.72 24.70 0.53
N ALA A 198 -11.28 23.49 0.51
CA ALA A 198 -12.69 23.24 0.28
C ALA A 198 -13.59 23.65 1.48
N GLY A 199 -12.98 24.03 2.61
CA GLY A 199 -13.67 24.39 3.85
C GLY A 199 -14.30 23.19 4.57
N THR A 200 -14.86 23.40 5.75
CA THR A 200 -15.33 22.32 6.63
C THR A 200 -16.30 21.34 5.96
N ALA A 201 -17.28 21.86 5.22
CA ALA A 201 -18.27 21.00 4.55
C ALA A 201 -17.65 20.20 3.38
N GLY A 202 -16.76 20.82 2.59
CA GLY A 202 -16.06 20.18 1.49
C GLY A 202 -15.09 19.12 1.99
N ALA A 203 -14.29 19.43 3.00
CA ALA A 203 -13.39 18.50 3.67
C ALA A 203 -14.15 17.26 4.19
N ALA A 204 -15.28 17.48 4.89
CA ALA A 204 -16.10 16.37 5.40
C ALA A 204 -16.70 15.50 4.29
N LEU A 205 -17.06 16.08 3.14
CA LEU A 205 -17.54 15.31 1.99
C LEU A 205 -16.40 14.50 1.36
N LEU A 206 -15.23 15.11 1.14
CA LEU A 206 -14.04 14.42 0.61
C LEU A 206 -13.63 13.23 1.47
N THR A 207 -13.55 13.42 2.80
CA THR A 207 -13.31 12.31 3.75
C THR A 207 -14.36 11.20 3.61
N SER A 208 -15.66 11.59 3.53
CA SER A 208 -16.75 10.62 3.41
C SER A 208 -16.67 9.81 2.09
N LEU A 209 -16.36 10.46 0.97
CA LEU A 209 -16.18 9.81 -0.34
C LEU A 209 -15.00 8.84 -0.30
N GLY A 210 -13.85 9.26 0.26
CA GLY A 210 -12.68 8.41 0.44
C GLY A 210 -12.96 7.20 1.32
N LEU A 211 -13.68 7.37 2.45
CA LEU A 211 -14.07 6.27 3.34
C LEU A 211 -14.97 5.25 2.63
N GLU A 212 -15.95 5.70 1.85
CA GLU A 212 -16.85 4.81 1.12
C GLU A 212 -16.12 4.02 0.02
N LEU A 213 -15.24 4.68 -0.75
CA LEU A 213 -14.42 4.02 -1.74
C LEU A 213 -13.50 2.97 -1.07
N ASN A 214 -12.80 3.35 0.00
CA ASN A 214 -11.94 2.46 0.75
C ASN A 214 -12.72 1.29 1.38
N ARG A 215 -13.96 1.49 1.83
CA ARG A 215 -14.85 0.43 2.32
C ARG A 215 -15.19 -0.56 1.22
N GLY A 216 -15.57 -0.06 0.04
CA GLY A 216 -15.83 -0.90 -1.13
C GLY A 216 -14.61 -1.74 -1.53
N LEU A 217 -13.45 -1.11 -1.62
CA LEU A 217 -12.17 -1.77 -1.92
C LEU A 217 -11.87 -2.89 -0.92
N ARG A 218 -11.82 -2.57 0.37
CA ARG A 218 -11.43 -3.53 1.44
C ARG A 218 -12.34 -4.75 1.50
N ASN A 219 -13.64 -4.57 1.31
CA ASN A 219 -14.61 -5.66 1.36
C ASN A 219 -14.59 -6.57 0.13
N ASN A 220 -13.90 -6.17 -0.94
CA ASN A 220 -13.84 -6.89 -2.21
C ASN A 220 -12.41 -7.23 -2.66
N LEU A 221 -11.45 -7.23 -1.74
CA LEU A 221 -10.10 -7.70 -2.02
C LEU A 221 -10.11 -9.20 -2.40
N PRO A 222 -9.17 -9.66 -3.27
CA PRO A 222 -8.98 -11.08 -3.51
C PRO A 222 -8.75 -11.83 -2.20
N GLY A 223 -9.46 -12.95 -2.00
CA GLY A 223 -9.39 -13.72 -0.77
C GLY A 223 -10.37 -13.29 0.33
N THR A 224 -11.24 -12.31 0.09
CA THR A 224 -12.38 -12.01 0.97
C THR A 224 -13.55 -12.96 0.68
N SER A 225 -14.54 -13.00 1.57
CA SER A 225 -15.74 -13.84 1.41
C SER A 225 -16.53 -13.51 0.13
N SER A 226 -16.40 -12.30 -0.40
CA SER A 226 -17.07 -11.88 -1.64
C SER A 226 -16.32 -12.27 -2.92
N THR A 227 -14.99 -12.51 -2.86
CA THR A 227 -14.16 -12.81 -4.03
C THR A 227 -13.56 -14.21 -4.03
N GLY A 228 -13.64 -14.92 -2.90
CA GLY A 228 -13.02 -16.25 -2.72
C GLY A 228 -11.50 -16.20 -2.57
N GLY A 229 -10.90 -17.35 -2.26
CA GLY A 229 -9.46 -17.50 -2.02
C GLY A 229 -9.07 -17.34 -0.56
N ASP A 230 -7.78 -17.45 -0.26
CA ASP A 230 -7.23 -17.46 1.10
C ASP A 230 -6.66 -16.10 1.57
N GLY A 231 -6.66 -15.09 0.70
CA GLY A 231 -6.13 -13.76 1.02
C GLY A 231 -4.60 -13.69 1.12
N SER A 232 -3.89 -14.80 1.03
CA SER A 232 -2.43 -14.86 1.20
C SER A 232 -1.66 -14.05 0.15
N LYS A 233 -2.29 -13.73 -0.98
CA LYS A 233 -1.65 -13.01 -2.09
C LYS A 233 -1.77 -11.48 -1.98
N VAL A 234 -2.43 -10.94 -0.95
CA VAL A 234 -2.74 -9.51 -0.84
C VAL A 234 -2.23 -8.93 0.47
N ALA A 235 -1.42 -7.89 0.38
CA ALA A 235 -1.00 -7.06 1.50
C ALA A 235 -1.68 -5.69 1.39
N LEU A 236 -2.50 -5.34 2.38
CA LEU A 236 -3.23 -4.06 2.41
C LEU A 236 -2.46 -3.02 3.23
N VAL A 237 -2.32 -1.81 2.68
CA VAL A 237 -1.69 -0.64 3.30
C VAL A 237 -2.74 0.45 3.48
N PHE A 238 -2.72 1.13 4.62
CA PHE A 238 -3.71 2.14 4.98
C PHE A 238 -3.14 3.56 4.83
N ALA A 239 -3.20 4.12 3.60
CA ALA A 239 -2.77 5.50 3.36
C ALA A 239 -3.73 6.53 3.97
N ASP A 240 -5.02 6.20 4.11
CA ASP A 240 -5.98 7.05 4.84
C ASP A 240 -5.61 7.20 6.32
N ASP A 241 -5.19 6.12 6.98
CA ASP A 241 -4.76 6.18 8.38
C ASP A 241 -3.40 6.89 8.54
N LEU A 242 -2.49 6.71 7.57
CA LEU A 242 -1.24 7.48 7.52
C LEU A 242 -1.51 8.99 7.49
N VAL A 243 -2.41 9.44 6.61
CA VAL A 243 -2.77 10.87 6.50
C VAL A 243 -3.43 11.38 7.78
N LYS A 244 -4.33 10.61 8.39
CA LYS A 244 -4.94 10.96 9.69
C LYS A 244 -3.89 11.10 10.79
N ALA A 245 -2.95 10.16 10.89
CA ALA A 245 -1.87 10.23 11.87
C ALA A 245 -0.95 11.44 11.64
N ALA A 246 -0.56 11.69 10.39
CA ALA A 246 0.26 12.84 10.00
C ALA A 246 -0.44 14.18 10.29
N SER A 247 -1.76 14.25 10.08
CA SER A 247 -2.53 15.48 10.35
C SER A 247 -2.74 15.72 11.85
N ALA A 248 -2.83 14.67 12.66
CA ALA A 248 -2.99 14.77 14.10
C ALA A 248 -1.68 15.13 14.82
N ASP A 249 -0.58 14.49 14.43
CA ASP A 249 0.76 14.71 14.97
C ASP A 249 1.82 14.43 13.90
N PRO A 250 2.15 15.41 13.06
CA PRO A 250 3.17 15.24 12.03
C PRO A 250 4.55 14.87 12.61
N GLY A 251 4.88 15.35 13.82
CA GLY A 251 6.17 15.11 14.49
C GLY A 251 6.40 13.63 14.79
N SER A 252 5.37 12.86 15.11
CA SER A 252 5.46 11.41 15.34
C SER A 252 5.92 10.62 14.12
N LEU A 253 5.75 11.18 12.93
CA LEU A 253 6.18 10.60 11.64
C LEU A 253 7.44 11.30 11.08
N GLY A 254 8.10 12.17 11.88
CA GLY A 254 9.25 12.95 11.41
C GLY A 254 8.89 14.00 10.36
N LEU A 255 7.62 14.43 10.33
CA LEU A 255 7.14 15.49 9.46
C LEU A 255 7.05 16.82 10.23
N THR A 256 7.18 17.92 9.53
CA THR A 256 7.03 19.28 10.08
C THR A 256 5.76 19.97 9.60
N ASN A 257 5.16 19.47 8.52
CA ASN A 257 3.93 20.02 7.94
C ASN A 257 3.11 18.92 7.26
N ALA A 258 1.80 18.91 7.54
CA ALA A 258 0.84 17.98 6.95
C ALA A 258 -0.42 18.69 6.39
N SER A 259 -0.41 20.02 6.27
CA SER A 259 -1.61 20.81 5.91
C SER A 259 -1.41 21.76 4.73
N THR A 260 -0.18 21.95 4.25
CA THR A 260 0.12 22.87 3.15
C THR A 260 0.96 22.20 2.07
N ALA A 261 0.86 22.72 0.84
CA ALA A 261 1.61 22.24 -0.32
C ALA A 261 3.06 22.73 -0.29
N ALA A 262 4.02 21.84 -0.54
CA ALA A 262 5.44 22.17 -0.59
C ALA A 262 5.85 22.86 -1.89
N CYS A 263 5.16 22.61 -2.99
CA CYS A 263 5.45 23.15 -4.32
C CYS A 263 4.83 24.52 -4.54
N ALA A 264 5.61 25.46 -5.04
CA ALA A 264 5.09 26.69 -5.64
C ALA A 264 4.82 26.52 -7.16
N ALA A 265 5.42 25.52 -7.80
CA ALA A 265 5.19 25.17 -9.20
C ALA A 265 4.25 23.95 -9.31
N ALA A 266 3.49 23.87 -10.42
CA ALA A 266 2.62 22.73 -10.68
C ALA A 266 3.42 21.42 -10.90
N LEU A 267 2.84 20.28 -10.50
CA LEU A 267 3.39 18.95 -10.79
C LEU A 267 3.19 18.59 -12.29
N PRO A 268 4.11 17.87 -12.89
CA PRO A 268 5.36 17.32 -12.35
C PRO A 268 6.57 18.28 -12.41
N ALA A 269 6.38 19.56 -12.80
CA ALA A 269 7.48 20.52 -12.97
C ALA A 269 8.07 21.04 -11.64
N CYS A 270 7.47 20.72 -10.50
CA CYS A 270 7.98 21.09 -9.19
C CYS A 270 9.33 20.42 -8.91
N THR A 271 10.30 21.22 -8.45
CA THR A 271 11.65 20.77 -8.06
C THR A 271 12.03 21.34 -6.71
N THR A 272 13.16 20.88 -6.17
CA THR A 272 13.76 21.44 -4.95
C THR A 272 14.04 22.95 -5.06
N ALA A 273 14.20 23.48 -6.28
CA ALA A 273 14.40 24.90 -6.54
C ALA A 273 13.09 25.70 -6.63
N THR A 274 11.94 25.05 -6.72
CA THR A 274 10.61 25.68 -6.87
C THR A 274 9.66 25.35 -5.71
N LEU A 275 10.23 25.13 -4.54
CA LEU A 275 9.45 24.96 -3.30
C LEU A 275 8.86 26.29 -2.84
N ALA A 276 7.75 26.22 -2.12
CA ALA A 276 7.22 27.36 -1.38
C ALA A 276 8.21 27.79 -0.28
N THR A 277 8.14 29.06 0.11
CA THR A 277 9.04 29.61 1.14
C THR A 277 8.91 28.83 2.46
N GLY A 278 10.03 28.30 2.94
CA GLY A 278 10.09 27.51 4.19
C GLY A 278 9.67 26.04 4.04
N ALA A 279 9.28 25.60 2.83
CA ALA A 279 8.92 24.23 2.59
C ALA A 279 10.16 23.32 2.47
N ASP A 280 10.00 22.06 2.87
CA ASP A 280 11.00 21.00 2.76
C ASP A 280 10.34 19.71 2.23
N ALA A 281 10.85 19.19 1.12
CA ALA A 281 10.31 18.02 0.46
C ALA A 281 10.34 16.75 1.33
N SER A 282 11.31 16.66 2.26
CA SER A 282 11.57 15.47 3.08
C SER A 282 10.73 15.42 4.35
N THR A 283 10.26 16.60 4.81
CA THR A 283 9.53 16.72 6.06
C THR A 283 8.10 17.26 5.90
N TRP A 284 7.69 17.60 4.68
CA TRP A 284 6.32 17.95 4.39
C TRP A 284 5.56 16.75 3.80
N LEU A 285 4.27 16.62 4.16
CA LEU A 285 3.44 15.51 3.71
C LEU A 285 3.04 15.66 2.23
N TRP A 286 2.67 16.87 1.81
CA TRP A 286 2.05 17.16 0.51
C TRP A 286 2.98 17.94 -0.40
N ALA A 287 3.10 17.49 -1.66
CA ALA A 287 3.80 18.24 -2.72
C ALA A 287 2.93 19.37 -3.26
N ASP A 288 1.70 19.05 -3.64
CA ASP A 288 0.69 20.02 -4.05
C ASP A 288 -0.55 19.93 -3.15
N ASP A 289 -1.72 20.24 -3.69
CA ASP A 289 -2.96 20.18 -2.94
C ASP A 289 -3.48 18.75 -2.68
N THR A 290 -3.00 17.75 -3.41
CA THR A 290 -3.53 16.37 -3.45
C THR A 290 -2.44 15.30 -3.28
N TRP A 291 -1.25 15.50 -3.87
CA TRP A 291 -0.23 14.46 -4.00
C TRP A 291 0.87 14.63 -2.95
N PHE A 292 1.41 13.49 -2.51
CA PHE A 292 2.44 13.48 -1.48
C PHE A 292 3.75 14.14 -1.95
N ALA A 293 4.41 14.87 -1.03
CA ALA A 293 5.83 15.15 -1.10
C ALA A 293 6.66 13.91 -0.73
N TYR A 294 7.97 13.99 -0.84
CA TYR A 294 8.83 12.86 -0.46
C TYR A 294 8.63 12.42 0.98
N GLY A 295 8.38 13.35 1.92
CA GLY A 295 8.05 13.00 3.30
C GLY A 295 6.88 12.01 3.39
N GLY A 296 5.78 12.26 2.67
CA GLY A 296 4.63 11.36 2.61
C GLY A 296 4.92 10.06 1.86
N HIS A 297 5.58 10.14 0.71
CA HIS A 297 5.99 8.97 -0.06
C HIS A 297 6.91 8.02 0.72
N LYS A 298 7.86 8.57 1.48
CA LYS A 298 8.75 7.80 2.34
C LYS A 298 7.97 7.00 3.39
N GLN A 299 7.01 7.63 4.06
CA GLN A 299 6.18 6.98 5.07
C GLN A 299 5.32 5.87 4.44
N LEU A 300 4.62 6.17 3.35
CA LEU A 300 3.79 5.19 2.64
C LEU A 300 4.62 4.01 2.11
N GLY A 301 5.78 4.29 1.50
CA GLY A 301 6.69 3.27 0.98
C GLY A 301 7.26 2.36 2.07
N ALA A 302 7.63 2.93 3.23
CA ALA A 302 8.10 2.16 4.39
C ALA A 302 7.01 1.24 4.95
N LEU A 303 5.77 1.75 5.09
CA LEU A 303 4.62 0.94 5.50
C LEU A 303 4.35 -0.19 4.51
N ALA A 304 4.35 0.11 3.21
CA ALA A 304 4.11 -0.86 2.15
C ALA A 304 5.19 -1.95 2.12
N LEU A 305 6.47 -1.58 2.23
CA LEU A 305 7.59 -2.52 2.28
C LEU A 305 7.53 -3.42 3.52
N THR A 306 7.24 -2.84 4.68
CA THR A 306 7.06 -3.60 5.93
C THR A 306 5.89 -4.58 5.79
N ARG A 307 4.76 -4.13 5.22
CA ARG A 307 3.60 -4.98 5.01
C ARG A 307 3.90 -6.12 4.03
N ALA A 308 4.58 -5.84 2.91
CA ALA A 308 4.95 -6.85 1.93
C ALA A 308 5.90 -7.91 2.50
N ARG A 309 6.89 -7.51 3.33
CA ARG A 309 7.85 -8.45 3.93
C ARG A 309 7.26 -9.32 5.03
N ASN A 310 6.26 -8.80 5.76
CA ASN A 310 5.62 -9.49 6.88
C ASN A 310 4.34 -10.23 6.47
N ASN A 311 3.87 -10.08 5.24
CA ASN A 311 2.71 -10.81 4.76
C ASN A 311 3.13 -12.24 4.40
N PRO A 312 2.38 -13.25 4.81
CA PRO A 312 2.65 -14.65 4.43
C PRO A 312 2.20 -14.91 2.98
N PHE A 313 2.88 -14.30 2.03
CA PHE A 313 2.57 -14.44 0.61
C PHE A 313 2.70 -15.88 0.10
#